data_11cdcabead76153d5c1e60b8d8c152c2
#
_entry.id   11cdcabead76153d5c1e60b8d8c152c2
#
_cell.length_a   1.000
_cell.length_b   1.000
_cell.length_c   1.000
_cell.angle_alpha   90.00
_cell.angle_beta   90.00
_cell.angle_gamma   90.00
#
_symmetry.space_group_name_H-M   'P 1'
#
loop_
_entity.id
_entity.type
_entity.pdbx_description
1 polymer ?
#
loop_
_entity_poly.entity_id
_entity_poly.type
_entity_poly.pdbx_seq_one_letter_code
_entity_poly.pdbx_strand_id
1 'polypeptide(L)' 'MTPTLTPTELKTQIKRLNSKAGQMKMDLHDLAEGLPTDYERLMEVAGQTYEIFRQIDELKQQLARSEAPS' A
#
# COMPACT_ATOMS: atom_id res chain seq x y z
N MET A 1 6.13 -2.90 -22.36
CA MET A 1 4.72 -3.17 -22.00
C MET A 1 4.68 -4.04 -20.77
N THR A 2 3.97 -3.60 -19.75
CA THR A 2 3.85 -4.38 -18.52
C THR A 2 2.86 -5.52 -18.75
N PRO A 3 3.26 -6.77 -18.46
CA PRO A 3 2.32 -7.88 -18.63
C PRO A 3 1.13 -7.72 -17.70
N THR A 4 -0.03 -8.10 -18.20
CA THR A 4 -1.25 -8.10 -17.40
C THR A 4 -1.15 -9.23 -16.38
N LEU A 5 -1.31 -8.88 -15.10
CA LEU A 5 -1.29 -9.88 -14.03
C LEU A 5 -2.59 -10.69 -14.04
N THR A 6 -2.47 -11.97 -13.74
CA THR A 6 -3.63 -12.82 -13.56
C THR A 6 -4.35 -12.44 -12.25
N PRO A 7 -5.65 -12.75 -12.11
CA PRO A 7 -6.35 -12.49 -10.85
C PRO A 7 -5.66 -13.11 -9.64
N THR A 8 -5.08 -14.29 -9.77
CA THR A 8 -4.34 -14.94 -8.69
C THR A 8 -3.10 -14.15 -8.31
N GLU A 9 -2.36 -13.66 -9.30
CA GLU A 9 -1.17 -12.84 -9.07
C GLU A 9 -1.53 -11.51 -8.41
N LEU A 10 -2.62 -10.88 -8.85
CA LEU A 10 -3.11 -9.65 -8.26
C LEU A 10 -3.45 -9.84 -6.79
N LYS A 11 -4.17 -10.90 -6.46
CA LYS A 11 -4.53 -11.21 -5.08
C LYS A 11 -3.29 -11.43 -4.20
N THR A 12 -2.30 -12.13 -4.75
CA THR A 12 -1.04 -12.37 -4.03
C THR A 12 -0.30 -11.07 -3.75
N GLN A 13 -0.21 -10.19 -4.75
CA GLN A 13 0.46 -8.91 -4.57
C GLN A 13 -0.28 -8.01 -3.58
N ILE A 14 -1.60 -7.97 -3.67
CA ILE A 14 -2.42 -7.20 -2.73
C ILE A 14 -2.18 -7.69 -1.30
N LYS A 15 -2.13 -9.00 -1.11
CA LYS A 15 -1.89 -9.58 0.22
C LYS A 15 -0.53 -9.18 0.78
N ARG A 16 0.51 -9.22 -0.06
CA ARG A 16 1.86 -8.80 0.33
C ARG A 16 1.91 -7.32 0.71
N LEU A 17 1.29 -6.49 -0.12
CA LEU A 17 1.26 -5.05 0.13
C LEU A 17 0.43 -4.72 1.37
N ASN A 18 -0.66 -5.45 1.61
CA ASN A 18 -1.46 -5.25 2.82
C ASN A 18 -0.64 -5.53 4.09
N SER A 19 0.18 -6.58 4.08
CA SER A 19 1.07 -6.87 5.21
C SER A 19 2.07 -5.74 5.42
N LYS A 20 2.67 -5.27 4.34
CA LYS A 20 3.63 -4.17 4.38
C LYS A 20 2.95 -2.87 4.82
N ALA A 21 1.74 -2.63 4.32
CA ALA A 21 0.96 -1.45 4.71
C ALA A 21 0.63 -1.46 6.21
N GLY A 22 0.34 -2.62 6.77
CA GLY A 22 0.12 -2.75 8.21
C GLY A 22 1.33 -2.32 9.01
N GLN A 23 2.53 -2.75 8.59
CA GLN A 23 3.77 -2.34 9.22
C GLN A 23 3.99 -0.83 9.08
N MET A 24 3.73 -0.29 7.90
CA MET A 24 3.87 1.15 7.65
C MET A 24 2.93 1.98 8.52
N LYS A 25 1.71 1.51 8.73
CA LYS A 25 0.76 2.20 9.61
C LYS A 25 1.29 2.23 11.04
N MET A 26 1.87 1.13 11.50
CA MET A 26 2.45 1.07 12.84
C MET A 26 3.64 2.00 12.97
N ASP A 27 4.51 2.03 11.98
CA ASP A 27 5.66 2.91 11.96
C ASP A 27 5.24 4.39 12.02
N LEU A 28 4.22 4.74 11.25
CA LEU A 28 3.68 6.10 11.24
C LEU A 28 3.04 6.46 12.58
N HIS A 29 2.30 5.52 13.15
CA HIS A 29 1.67 5.70 14.46
C HIS A 29 2.72 5.94 15.54
N ASP A 30 3.76 5.11 15.56
CA ASP A 30 4.83 5.24 16.55
C ASP A 30 5.57 6.57 16.40
N LEU A 31 5.84 6.98 15.16
CA LEU A 31 6.46 8.26 14.90
C LEU A 31 5.59 9.42 15.40
N ALA A 32 4.28 9.33 15.12
CA ALA A 32 3.34 10.36 15.55
C ALA A 32 3.26 10.47 17.07
N GLU A 33 3.28 9.34 17.76
CA GLU A 33 3.25 9.33 19.23
C GLU A 33 4.50 9.93 19.83
N GLY A 34 5.64 9.82 19.16
CA GLY A 34 6.90 10.38 19.65
C GLY A 34 7.11 11.85 19.36
N LEU A 35 6.20 12.48 18.64
CA LEU A 35 6.34 13.90 18.28
C LEU A 35 6.44 14.78 19.54
N PRO A 36 7.24 15.86 19.47
CA PRO A 36 7.94 16.40 18.28
C PRO A 36 9.27 15.72 17.94
N THR A 37 9.64 14.65 18.64
CA THR A 37 10.87 13.91 18.33
C THR A 37 10.79 13.35 16.93
N ASP A 38 11.84 13.54 16.14
CA ASP A 38 11.96 13.03 14.75
C ASP A 38 10.85 13.52 13.81
N TYR A 39 10.29 14.70 14.08
CA TYR A 39 9.24 15.25 13.22
C TYR A 39 9.69 15.37 11.76
N GLU A 40 11.00 15.50 11.53
CA GLU A 40 11.56 15.62 10.17
C GLU A 40 11.29 14.39 9.32
N ARG A 41 11.06 13.24 9.96
CA ARG A 41 10.78 12.00 9.25
C ARG A 41 9.31 11.85 8.87
N LEU A 42 8.45 12.71 9.38
CA LEU A 42 7.01 12.56 9.24
C LEU A 42 6.56 12.55 7.77
N MET A 43 7.06 13.49 6.98
CA MET A 43 6.68 13.58 5.56
C MET A 43 7.19 12.37 4.77
N GLU A 44 8.39 11.89 5.08
CA GLU A 44 8.95 10.72 4.42
C GLU A 44 8.13 9.46 4.74
N VAL A 45 7.86 9.23 6.01
CA VAL A 45 7.11 8.04 6.44
C VAL A 45 5.66 8.10 5.93
N ALA A 46 5.04 9.28 6.02
CA ALA A 46 3.69 9.48 5.49
C ALA A 46 3.63 9.27 3.97
N GLY A 47 4.64 9.77 3.26
CA GLY A 47 4.73 9.58 1.81
C GLY A 47 4.87 8.13 1.40
N GLN A 48 5.70 7.36 2.11
CA GLN A 48 5.86 5.94 1.88
C GLN A 48 4.56 5.18 2.16
N THR A 49 3.88 5.54 3.24
CA THR A 49 2.59 4.95 3.60
C THR A 49 1.54 5.24 2.53
N TYR A 50 1.47 6.49 2.08
CA TYR A 50 0.58 6.90 1.01
C TYR A 50 0.81 6.06 -0.25
N GLU A 51 2.07 5.94 -0.66
CA GLU A 51 2.42 5.24 -1.90
C GLU A 51 2.01 3.76 -1.87
N ILE A 52 2.20 3.10 -0.73
CA ILE A 52 1.83 1.69 -0.64
C ILE A 52 0.31 1.51 -0.72
N PHE A 53 -0.46 2.39 -0.10
CA PHE A 53 -1.92 2.34 -0.19
C PHE A 53 -2.41 2.70 -1.58
N ARG A 54 -1.74 3.62 -2.26
CA ARG A 54 -2.05 3.95 -3.65
C ARG A 54 -1.87 2.73 -4.56
N GLN A 55 -0.76 1.98 -4.37
CA GLN A 55 -0.51 0.77 -5.13
C GLN A 55 -1.55 -0.31 -4.86
N ILE A 56 -1.94 -0.48 -3.60
CA ILE A 56 -2.98 -1.44 -3.23
C ILE A 56 -4.29 -1.09 -3.93
N ASP A 57 -4.67 0.18 -3.89
CA ASP A 57 -5.90 0.64 -4.53
C ASP A 57 -5.87 0.36 -6.04
N GLU A 58 -4.76 0.66 -6.68
CA GLU A 58 -4.60 0.41 -8.11
C GLU A 58 -4.73 -1.08 -8.45
N LEU A 59 -4.10 -1.94 -7.65
CA LEU A 59 -4.18 -3.38 -7.86
C LEU A 59 -5.60 -3.90 -7.63
N LYS A 60 -6.30 -3.37 -6.64
CA LYS A 60 -7.70 -3.74 -6.39
C LYS A 60 -8.60 -3.33 -7.55
N GLN A 61 -8.35 -2.18 -8.15
CA GLN A 61 -9.07 -1.75 -9.33
C GLN A 61 -8.81 -2.67 -10.52
N GLN A 62 -7.57 -3.08 -10.71
CA GLN A 62 -7.22 -4.04 -11.75
C GLN A 62 -7.91 -5.37 -11.52
N LEU A 63 -7.93 -5.85 -10.29
CA LEU A 63 -8.59 -7.10 -9.93
C LEU A 63 -10.09 -7.02 -10.20
N ALA A 64 -10.73 -5.93 -9.81
CA ALA A 64 -12.15 -5.72 -10.06
C ALA A 64 -12.47 -5.75 -11.56
N ARG A 65 -11.63 -5.10 -12.37
CA ARG A 65 -11.81 -5.12 -13.83
C ARG A 65 -11.61 -6.51 -14.43
N SER A 66 -10.64 -7.25 -13.89
CA SER A 66 -10.30 -8.58 -14.36
C SER A 66 -11.40 -9.61 -14.02
N GLU A 67 -12.12 -9.41 -12.92
CA GLU A 67 -13.21 -10.29 -12.47
C GLU A 67 -14.60 -9.79 -12.90
N ALA A 68 -14.68 -8.59 -13.46
CA ALA A 68 -15.97 -8.03 -13.87
C ALA A 68 -16.54 -8.84 -15.03
N PRO A 69 -17.85 -9.09 -15.03
CA PRO A 69 -18.49 -9.71 -16.19
C PRO A 69 -18.38 -8.76 -17.38
N SER A 70 -18.02 -9.33 -18.51
CA SER A 70 -17.90 -8.56 -19.75
C SER A 70 -19.24 -8.26 -20.37
#